data_244c1eac0ef6842dddef3f20563e1419
#
_entry.id   244c1eac0ef6842dddef3f20563e1419
#
_cell.length_a   1.000
_cell.length_b   1.000
_cell.length_c   1.000
_cell.angle_alpha   90.00
_cell.angle_beta   90.00
_cell.angle_gamma   90.00
#
_symmetry.space_group_name_H-M   'P 1'
#
loop_
_entity.id
_entity.type
_entity.pdbx_description
1 polymer ?
#
loop_
_entity_poly.entity_id
_entity_poly.type
_entity_poly.pdbx_seq_one_letter_code
_entity_poly.pdbx_strand_id
1 'polypeptide(L)'
;MTTPPALLIAGHGTRDEGGAEALRALVRMLGERHPEVPVAGGFFGAPAAPLPLGDAVDGLVERGATRLAVIPLLPAPTGPVPDALPSALERAAERHPGLGYACGAELGPHPKVLDVLERRLDEALGGGARRPEDRARTTVLLVGRGAADPYANAEVARAARLLWEGRGFAGVETAFVSRAVPDVPTGLDRCRALAAASSARRPGRIVVLPYFFFPGGLLERLRMQAEGWAAAHPRTEVIGAEVIGPEAEVAEAVMERYRATVADDPLLSGASCGCRAAADARATDGTARRTAAAADAGER
;
A
#
# COMPACT_ATOMS: atom_id res chain seq x y z
N MET A 1 -26.99 -21.62 -7.41
CA MET A 1 -26.38 -20.33 -7.02
C MET A 1 -24.87 -20.50 -7.22
N THR A 2 -24.25 -19.71 -8.05
CA THR A 2 -22.79 -19.76 -8.25
C THR A 2 -22.10 -19.25 -7.01
N THR A 3 -21.17 -20.02 -6.45
CA THR A 3 -20.34 -19.60 -5.32
C THR A 3 -19.57 -18.34 -5.71
N PRO A 4 -19.53 -17.28 -4.86
CA PRO A 4 -18.77 -16.09 -5.16
C PRO A 4 -17.28 -16.41 -5.32
N PRO A 5 -16.53 -15.66 -6.15
CA PRO A 5 -15.08 -15.81 -6.22
C PRO A 5 -14.44 -15.64 -4.84
N ALA A 6 -13.40 -16.41 -4.54
CA ALA A 6 -12.68 -16.24 -3.29
C ALA A 6 -11.82 -14.97 -3.34
N LEU A 7 -11.68 -14.29 -2.21
CA LEU A 7 -10.83 -13.12 -2.04
C LEU A 7 -9.43 -13.57 -1.61
N LEU A 8 -8.42 -13.25 -2.43
CA LEU A 8 -7.02 -13.43 -2.10
C LEU A 8 -6.35 -12.06 -1.86
N ILE A 9 -5.90 -11.82 -0.63
CA ILE A 9 -5.16 -10.60 -0.28
C ILE A 9 -3.68 -10.86 -0.51
N ALA A 10 -3.08 -10.09 -1.41
CA ALA A 10 -1.67 -10.22 -1.76
C ALA A 10 -0.85 -9.09 -1.14
N GLY A 11 -0.11 -9.39 -0.06
CA GLY A 11 0.85 -8.49 0.58
C GLY A 11 2.22 -8.57 -0.09
N HIS A 12 2.95 -7.44 -0.15
CA HIS A 12 4.33 -7.48 -0.60
C HIS A 12 5.25 -7.90 0.53
N GLY A 13 6.12 -8.86 0.27
CA GLY A 13 6.95 -9.64 1.17
C GLY A 13 7.47 -8.96 2.44
N THR A 14 7.06 -9.49 3.57
CA THR A 14 7.74 -9.32 4.85
C THR A 14 8.31 -10.67 5.31
N ARG A 15 9.40 -10.62 6.07
CA ARG A 15 9.95 -11.78 6.80
C ARG A 15 9.63 -11.69 8.30
N ASP A 16 8.86 -10.68 8.66
CA ASP A 16 8.53 -10.35 10.04
C ASP A 16 7.21 -11.01 10.44
N GLU A 17 7.20 -11.69 11.59
CA GLU A 17 6.02 -12.38 12.10
C GLU A 17 4.91 -11.38 12.49
N GLY A 18 5.27 -10.19 12.96
CA GLY A 18 4.29 -9.15 13.26
C GLY A 18 3.52 -8.71 12.01
N GLY A 19 4.19 -8.66 10.85
CA GLY A 19 3.55 -8.41 9.57
C GLY A 19 2.60 -9.54 9.16
N ALA A 20 3.00 -10.80 9.42
CA ALA A 20 2.16 -11.95 9.16
C ALA A 20 0.92 -11.97 10.05
N GLU A 21 1.08 -11.69 11.35
CA GLU A 21 -0.05 -11.62 12.27
C GLU A 21 -1.03 -10.49 11.92
N ALA A 22 -0.53 -9.34 11.49
CA ALA A 22 -1.38 -8.25 11.01
C ALA A 22 -2.19 -8.65 9.76
N LEU A 23 -1.59 -9.41 8.82
CA LEU A 23 -2.31 -9.93 7.67
C LEU A 23 -3.35 -10.98 8.10
N ARG A 24 -3.01 -11.90 9.02
CA ARG A 24 -3.97 -12.86 9.57
C ARG A 24 -5.14 -12.17 10.26
N ALA A 25 -4.88 -11.09 11.01
CA ALA A 25 -5.94 -10.30 11.65
C ALA A 25 -6.88 -9.66 10.63
N LEU A 26 -6.37 -9.12 9.53
CA LEU A 26 -7.19 -8.57 8.45
C LEU A 26 -8.03 -9.67 7.77
N VAL A 27 -7.43 -10.85 7.51
CA VAL A 27 -8.14 -12.00 6.92
C VAL A 27 -9.27 -12.48 7.84
N ARG A 28 -9.01 -12.61 9.16
CA ARG A 28 -10.06 -12.97 10.15
C ARG A 28 -11.19 -11.95 10.14
N MET A 29 -10.88 -10.66 10.21
CA MET A 29 -11.87 -9.59 10.21
C MET A 29 -12.76 -9.61 8.96
N LEU A 30 -12.19 -9.86 7.80
CA LEU A 30 -12.92 -10.00 6.54
C LEU A 30 -13.81 -11.24 6.53
N GLY A 31 -13.31 -12.40 6.99
CA GLY A 31 -14.07 -13.63 7.08
C GLY A 31 -15.24 -13.54 8.06
N GLU A 32 -15.08 -12.85 9.18
CA GLU A 32 -16.14 -12.60 10.16
C GLU A 32 -17.25 -11.69 9.61
N ARG A 33 -16.87 -10.65 8.84
CA ARG A 33 -17.81 -9.68 8.27
C ARG A 33 -18.49 -10.15 6.98
N HIS A 34 -17.83 -11.05 6.25
CA HIS A 34 -18.24 -11.55 4.94
C HIS A 34 -18.13 -13.08 4.87
N PRO A 35 -18.90 -13.83 5.71
CA PRO A 35 -18.79 -15.29 5.79
C PRO A 35 -19.16 -16.00 4.47
N GLU A 36 -19.86 -15.32 3.57
CA GLU A 36 -20.20 -15.83 2.23
C GLU A 36 -19.02 -15.83 1.26
N VAL A 37 -17.93 -15.06 1.54
CA VAL A 37 -16.76 -14.94 0.69
C VAL A 37 -15.60 -15.70 1.32
N PRO A 38 -15.07 -16.78 0.71
CA PRO A 38 -13.85 -17.41 1.18
C PRO A 38 -12.67 -16.42 1.08
N VAL A 39 -11.98 -16.16 2.20
CA VAL A 39 -10.87 -15.20 2.26
C VAL A 39 -9.59 -15.92 2.65
N ALA A 40 -8.48 -15.57 2.01
CA ALA A 40 -7.13 -15.89 2.44
C ALA A 40 -6.18 -14.73 2.12
N GLY A 41 -5.00 -14.75 2.73
CA GLY A 41 -3.97 -13.76 2.47
C GLY A 41 -2.57 -14.35 2.55
N GLY A 42 -1.66 -13.82 1.73
CA GLY A 42 -0.27 -14.24 1.71
C GLY A 42 0.65 -13.19 1.13
N PHE A 43 1.94 -13.39 1.31
CA PHE A 43 2.97 -12.50 0.82
C PHE A 43 3.64 -13.04 -0.44
N PHE A 44 3.85 -12.13 -1.41
CA PHE A 44 4.66 -12.39 -2.59
C PHE A 44 6.00 -11.64 -2.52
N GLY A 45 6.97 -12.04 -3.33
CA GLY A 45 8.26 -11.34 -3.46
C GLY A 45 9.25 -11.56 -2.30
N ALA A 46 8.97 -12.47 -1.36
CA ALA A 46 9.89 -12.90 -0.31
C ALA A 46 9.90 -14.44 -0.21
N PRO A 47 10.98 -15.13 -0.60
CA PRO A 47 11.02 -16.60 -0.61
C PRO A 47 10.84 -17.27 0.76
N ALA A 48 11.11 -16.54 1.84
CA ALA A 48 10.99 -17.02 3.22
C ALA A 48 9.95 -16.21 4.01
N ALA A 49 8.85 -15.82 3.37
CA ALA A 49 7.74 -15.18 4.05
C ALA A 49 7.04 -16.17 4.99
N PRO A 50 6.62 -15.75 6.21
CA PRO A 50 5.89 -16.62 7.13
C PRO A 50 4.50 -17.03 6.63
N LEU A 51 3.98 -16.34 5.62
CA LEU A 51 2.71 -16.64 4.93
C LEU A 51 2.94 -16.56 3.41
N PRO A 52 3.44 -17.60 2.75
CA PRO A 52 3.62 -17.60 1.30
C PRO A 52 2.28 -17.44 0.57
N LEU A 53 2.24 -16.63 -0.48
CA LEU A 53 1.02 -16.43 -1.26
C LEU A 53 0.52 -17.75 -1.88
N GLY A 54 1.45 -18.64 -2.26
CA GLY A 54 1.13 -19.96 -2.80
C GLY A 54 0.28 -20.80 -1.85
N ASP A 55 0.68 -20.85 -0.57
CA ASP A 55 -0.04 -21.62 0.45
C ASP A 55 -1.45 -21.06 0.68
N ALA A 56 -1.61 -19.73 0.59
CA ALA A 56 -2.92 -19.10 0.68
C ALA A 56 -3.83 -19.48 -0.50
N VAL A 57 -3.27 -19.61 -1.71
CA VAL A 57 -4.00 -20.11 -2.88
C VAL A 57 -4.36 -21.57 -2.71
N ASP A 58 -3.40 -22.42 -2.31
CA ASP A 58 -3.61 -23.85 -2.12
C ASP A 58 -4.75 -24.08 -1.10
N GLY A 59 -4.74 -23.38 0.04
CA GLY A 59 -5.82 -23.46 1.02
C GLY A 59 -7.18 -22.92 0.54
N LEU A 60 -7.25 -21.98 -0.41
CA LEU A 60 -8.51 -21.57 -1.03
C LEU A 60 -9.05 -22.67 -1.96
N VAL A 61 -8.19 -23.26 -2.76
CA VAL A 61 -8.54 -24.35 -3.69
C VAL A 61 -9.02 -25.58 -2.93
N GLU A 62 -8.35 -25.96 -1.84
CA GLU A 62 -8.77 -27.05 -0.94
C GLU A 62 -10.19 -26.82 -0.37
N ARG A 63 -10.58 -25.56 -0.16
CA ARG A 63 -11.94 -25.17 0.26
C ARG A 63 -12.93 -25.07 -0.90
N GLY A 64 -12.54 -25.48 -2.11
CA GLY A 64 -13.39 -25.55 -3.29
C GLY A 64 -13.43 -24.27 -4.13
N ALA A 65 -12.52 -23.32 -3.93
CA ALA A 65 -12.45 -22.13 -4.76
C ALA A 65 -11.93 -22.48 -6.17
N THR A 66 -12.67 -22.09 -7.19
CA THR A 66 -12.28 -22.23 -8.61
C THR A 66 -11.98 -20.88 -9.27
N ARG A 67 -12.29 -19.79 -8.58
CA ARG A 67 -12.08 -18.40 -9.06
C ARG A 67 -11.57 -17.53 -7.93
N LEU A 68 -10.54 -16.71 -8.20
CA LEU A 68 -9.94 -15.79 -7.24
C LEU A 68 -10.03 -14.34 -7.71
N ALA A 69 -10.53 -13.45 -6.86
CA ALA A 69 -10.30 -12.03 -6.97
C ALA A 69 -9.09 -11.66 -6.10
N VAL A 70 -8.00 -11.28 -6.73
CA VAL A 70 -6.72 -10.98 -6.07
C VAL A 70 -6.61 -9.48 -5.83
N ILE A 71 -6.54 -9.07 -4.58
CA ILE A 71 -6.41 -7.66 -4.20
C ILE A 71 -5.01 -7.40 -3.64
N PRO A 72 -4.16 -6.64 -4.38
CA PRO A 72 -2.85 -6.25 -3.89
C PRO A 72 -2.98 -5.26 -2.73
N LEU A 73 -2.50 -5.65 -1.54
CA LEU A 73 -2.48 -4.79 -0.38
C LEU A 73 -1.21 -3.92 -0.41
N LEU A 74 -1.23 -2.93 -1.29
CA LEU A 74 -0.15 -2.00 -1.53
C LEU A 74 -0.65 -0.57 -1.32
N PRO A 75 0.05 0.27 -0.53
CA PRO A 75 -0.33 1.67 -0.32
C PRO A 75 0.00 2.55 -1.53
N ALA A 76 0.95 2.12 -2.35
CA ALA A 76 1.27 2.71 -3.65
C ALA A 76 1.71 1.58 -4.59
N PRO A 77 1.54 1.71 -5.90
CA PRO A 77 2.13 0.80 -6.86
C PRO A 77 3.63 0.67 -6.58
N THR A 78 4.16 -0.55 -6.60
CA THR A 78 5.59 -0.76 -6.34
C THR A 78 6.46 -0.54 -7.59
N GLY A 79 5.91 0.10 -8.62
CA GLY A 79 6.43 0.18 -9.98
C GLY A 79 6.12 -1.09 -10.75
N PRO A 80 6.68 -1.30 -11.94
CA PRO A 80 6.70 -2.62 -12.49
C PRO A 80 7.44 -3.47 -11.46
N VAL A 81 6.67 -4.08 -10.52
CA VAL A 81 7.15 -5.22 -9.79
C VAL A 81 7.29 -6.22 -10.91
N PRO A 82 8.52 -6.40 -11.44
CA PRO A 82 8.66 -7.31 -12.55
C PRO A 82 8.13 -8.59 -11.97
N ASP A 83 6.97 -9.00 -12.44
CA ASP A 83 6.50 -10.35 -12.43
C ASP A 83 6.32 -11.05 -11.07
N ALA A 84 6.57 -10.42 -9.92
CA ALA A 84 6.55 -11.14 -8.65
C ALA A 84 5.13 -11.59 -8.26
N LEU A 85 4.11 -10.74 -8.38
CA LEU A 85 2.73 -11.15 -8.14
C LEU A 85 2.17 -11.95 -9.32
N PRO A 86 2.25 -11.49 -10.59
CA PRO A 86 1.89 -12.30 -11.74
C PRO A 86 2.57 -13.67 -11.73
N SER A 87 3.89 -13.74 -11.59
CA SER A 87 4.62 -15.01 -11.55
C SER A 87 4.24 -15.92 -10.38
N ALA A 88 3.85 -15.36 -9.23
CA ALA A 88 3.35 -16.16 -8.11
C ALA A 88 1.98 -16.76 -8.44
N LEU A 89 1.10 -16.00 -9.10
CA LEU A 89 -0.21 -16.45 -9.52
C LEU A 89 -0.16 -17.45 -10.67
N GLU A 90 0.74 -17.24 -11.65
CA GLU A 90 1.00 -18.19 -12.73
C GLU A 90 1.46 -19.55 -12.21
N ARG A 91 2.44 -19.58 -11.29
CA ARG A 91 2.86 -20.81 -10.62
C ARG A 91 1.75 -21.49 -9.82
N ALA A 92 0.84 -20.70 -9.23
CA ALA A 92 -0.31 -21.25 -8.55
C ALA A 92 -1.32 -21.85 -9.54
N ALA A 93 -1.58 -21.18 -10.67
CA ALA A 93 -2.44 -21.69 -11.73
C ALA A 93 -1.90 -22.96 -12.40
N GLU A 94 -0.56 -23.07 -12.54
CA GLU A 94 0.10 -24.31 -13.01
C GLU A 94 -0.15 -25.50 -12.06
N ARG A 95 -0.13 -25.25 -10.73
CA ARG A 95 -0.44 -26.30 -9.75
C ARG A 95 -1.91 -26.68 -9.69
N HIS A 96 -2.79 -25.74 -10.04
CA HIS A 96 -4.25 -25.91 -9.97
C HIS A 96 -4.90 -25.70 -11.34
N PRO A 97 -4.86 -26.70 -12.25
CA PRO A 97 -5.48 -26.60 -13.57
C PRO A 97 -6.97 -26.25 -13.46
N GLY A 98 -7.38 -25.18 -14.14
CA GLY A 98 -8.78 -24.71 -14.13
C GLY A 98 -9.06 -23.63 -13.11
N LEU A 99 -8.08 -23.21 -12.27
CA LEU A 99 -8.21 -22.05 -11.41
C LEU A 99 -8.19 -20.76 -12.25
N GLY A 100 -9.28 -19.99 -12.21
CA GLY A 100 -9.37 -18.67 -12.80
C GLY A 100 -9.01 -17.59 -11.77
N TYR A 101 -8.32 -16.52 -12.19
CA TYR A 101 -8.09 -15.38 -11.32
C TYR A 101 -8.12 -14.06 -12.08
N ALA A 102 -8.49 -13.00 -11.37
CA ALA A 102 -8.36 -11.62 -11.82
C ALA A 102 -7.72 -10.78 -10.74
N CYS A 103 -6.85 -9.84 -11.13
CA CYS A 103 -6.20 -8.91 -10.24
C CYS A 103 -6.95 -7.58 -10.22
N GLY A 104 -7.39 -7.16 -9.04
CA GLY A 104 -7.92 -5.83 -8.82
C GLY A 104 -6.82 -4.77 -8.69
N ALA A 105 -7.26 -3.51 -8.66
CA ALA A 105 -6.37 -2.39 -8.41
C ALA A 105 -5.83 -2.42 -6.96
N GLU A 106 -4.65 -1.87 -6.76
CA GLU A 106 -4.07 -1.63 -5.44
C GLU A 106 -4.99 -0.73 -4.58
N LEU A 107 -4.83 -0.78 -3.27
CA LEU A 107 -5.59 0.11 -2.41
C LEU A 107 -5.24 1.58 -2.66
N GLY A 108 -3.97 1.88 -2.88
CA GLY A 108 -3.50 3.24 -3.13
C GLY A 108 -3.92 4.20 -2.02
N PRO A 109 -4.03 5.51 -2.32
CA PRO A 109 -4.56 6.51 -1.40
C PRO A 109 -6.11 6.48 -1.38
N HIS A 110 -6.66 5.33 -1.04
CA HIS A 110 -8.10 5.16 -0.86
C HIS A 110 -8.61 6.08 0.27
N PRO A 111 -9.79 6.73 0.17
CA PRO A 111 -10.33 7.59 1.24
C PRO A 111 -10.27 6.94 2.63
N LYS A 112 -10.70 5.69 2.74
CA LYS A 112 -10.66 4.94 4.01
C LYS A 112 -9.23 4.69 4.54
N VAL A 113 -8.25 4.54 3.66
CA VAL A 113 -6.82 4.46 4.05
C VAL A 113 -6.34 5.83 4.55
N LEU A 114 -6.76 6.92 3.92
CA LEU A 114 -6.45 8.29 4.39
C LEU A 114 -7.08 8.59 5.76
N ASP A 115 -8.29 8.08 6.03
CA ASP A 115 -8.94 8.21 7.35
C ASP A 115 -8.14 7.47 8.45
N VAL A 116 -7.60 6.28 8.13
CA VAL A 116 -6.70 5.57 9.05
C VAL A 116 -5.42 6.37 9.30
N LEU A 117 -4.80 6.90 8.24
CA LEU A 117 -3.59 7.72 8.38
C LEU A 117 -3.85 8.97 9.23
N GLU A 118 -4.99 9.64 9.07
CA GLU A 118 -5.39 10.76 9.92
C GLU A 118 -5.55 10.33 11.39
N ARG A 119 -6.17 9.19 11.65
CA ARG A 119 -6.29 8.64 13.00
C ARG A 119 -4.91 8.33 13.60
N ARG A 120 -3.97 7.73 12.84
CA ARG A 120 -2.59 7.50 13.30
C ARG A 120 -1.86 8.80 13.69
N LEU A 121 -2.12 9.89 12.95
CA LEU A 121 -1.61 11.21 13.31
C LEU A 121 -2.23 11.70 14.62
N ASP A 122 -3.55 11.60 14.78
CA ASP A 122 -4.23 12.02 16.01
C ASP A 122 -3.77 11.20 17.23
N GLU A 123 -3.56 9.90 17.08
CA GLU A 123 -3.01 9.01 18.11
C GLU A 123 -1.58 9.41 18.50
N ALA A 124 -0.71 9.64 17.52
CA ALA A 124 0.68 10.09 17.75
C ALA A 124 0.73 11.45 18.46
N LEU A 125 -0.26 12.30 18.22
CA LEU A 125 -0.41 13.60 18.86
C LEU A 125 -1.11 13.54 20.24
N GLY A 126 -1.32 12.34 20.79
CA GLY A 126 -1.88 12.12 22.14
C GLY A 126 -3.41 11.98 22.18
N GLY A 127 -4.05 11.62 21.07
CA GLY A 127 -5.48 11.33 21.01
C GLY A 127 -6.41 12.53 21.20
N GLY A 128 -5.87 13.68 21.55
CA GLY A 128 -6.60 14.93 21.80
C GLY A 128 -6.35 16.03 20.78
N ALA A 129 -5.55 15.77 19.78
CA ALA A 129 -5.06 16.78 18.83
C ALA A 129 -6.06 17.16 17.72
N ARG A 130 -7.33 17.11 18.04
CA ARG A 130 -8.37 17.70 17.18
C ARG A 130 -8.44 19.23 17.30
N ARG A 131 -7.52 19.83 18.08
CA ARG A 131 -7.44 21.28 18.15
C ARG A 131 -6.78 21.81 16.88
N PRO A 132 -7.41 22.76 16.19
CA PRO A 132 -6.83 23.35 14.96
C PRO A 132 -5.40 23.86 15.15
N GLU A 133 -5.10 24.38 16.34
CA GLU A 133 -3.77 24.92 16.68
C GLU A 133 -2.69 23.83 16.76
N ASP A 134 -3.04 22.62 17.20
CA ASP A 134 -2.08 21.49 17.26
C ASP A 134 -1.74 21.00 15.86
N ARG A 135 -2.72 20.90 14.96
CA ARG A 135 -2.50 20.54 13.55
C ARG A 135 -1.74 21.66 12.83
N ALA A 136 -2.11 22.92 13.01
CA ALA A 136 -1.45 24.07 12.36
C ALA A 136 0.03 24.23 12.72
N ARG A 137 0.51 23.64 13.83
CA ARG A 137 1.93 23.61 14.21
C ARG A 137 2.63 22.28 13.89
N THR A 138 1.89 21.32 13.33
CA THR A 138 2.44 19.99 13.01
C THR A 138 2.73 19.89 11.52
N THR A 139 3.97 19.55 11.18
CA THR A 139 4.36 19.12 9.84
C THR A 139 4.42 17.60 9.82
N VAL A 140 3.85 16.99 8.81
CA VAL A 140 3.83 15.53 8.64
C VAL A 140 4.88 15.14 7.62
N LEU A 141 5.69 14.13 7.92
CA LEU A 141 6.54 13.45 6.96
C LEU A 141 5.91 12.10 6.63
N LEU A 142 5.22 12.01 5.49
CA LEU A 142 4.68 10.74 4.98
C LEU A 142 5.79 9.95 4.33
N VAL A 143 6.08 8.76 4.86
CA VAL A 143 7.25 7.99 4.43
C VAL A 143 6.83 6.71 3.72
N GLY A 144 7.13 6.64 2.42
CA GLY A 144 6.97 5.46 1.59
C GLY A 144 8.21 4.57 1.59
N ARG A 145 8.07 3.37 1.02
CA ARG A 145 9.21 2.46 0.79
C ARG A 145 10.25 3.06 -0.17
N GLY A 146 9.76 3.67 -1.24
CA GLY A 146 10.53 4.04 -2.43
C GLY A 146 10.61 2.93 -3.48
N ALA A 147 10.61 3.32 -4.72
CA ALA A 147 10.71 2.46 -5.89
C ALA A 147 11.67 3.07 -6.93
N ALA A 148 12.16 2.23 -7.86
CA ALA A 148 12.90 2.71 -9.03
C ALA A 148 11.97 3.39 -10.04
N ASP A 149 10.69 3.04 -10.01
CA ASP A 149 9.66 3.64 -10.86
C ASP A 149 9.23 5.01 -10.31
N PRO A 150 9.38 6.10 -11.07
CA PRO A 150 8.97 7.43 -10.64
C PRO A 150 7.45 7.56 -10.48
N TYR A 151 6.65 6.81 -11.21
CA TYR A 151 5.18 6.84 -11.08
C TYR A 151 4.73 6.27 -9.74
N ALA A 152 5.36 5.20 -9.28
CA ALA A 152 5.10 4.63 -7.96
C ALA A 152 5.44 5.64 -6.83
N ASN A 153 6.54 6.38 -6.97
CA ASN A 153 6.92 7.43 -6.01
C ASN A 153 5.96 8.62 -6.07
N ALA A 154 5.44 8.97 -7.25
CA ALA A 154 4.45 10.04 -7.42
C ALA A 154 3.12 9.70 -6.72
N GLU A 155 2.72 8.42 -6.63
CA GLU A 155 1.52 8.03 -5.87
C GLU A 155 1.66 8.28 -4.36
N VAL A 156 2.87 8.18 -3.80
CA VAL A 156 3.12 8.58 -2.41
C VAL A 156 2.95 10.10 -2.24
N ALA A 157 3.44 10.89 -3.19
CA ALA A 157 3.24 12.34 -3.18
C ALA A 157 1.76 12.71 -3.34
N ARG A 158 1.01 11.97 -4.17
CA ARG A 158 -0.44 12.12 -4.30
C ARG A 158 -1.16 11.82 -2.99
N ALA A 159 -0.76 10.75 -2.28
CA ALA A 159 -1.31 10.44 -0.96
C ALA A 159 -1.03 11.56 0.05
N ALA A 160 0.20 12.09 0.07
CA ALA A 160 0.57 13.22 0.92
C ALA A 160 -0.28 14.47 0.63
N ARG A 161 -0.50 14.78 -0.64
CA ARG A 161 -1.36 15.90 -1.03
C ARG A 161 -2.80 15.72 -0.58
N LEU A 162 -3.39 14.55 -0.79
CA LEU A 162 -4.74 14.22 -0.35
C LEU A 162 -4.87 14.23 1.17
N LEU A 163 -3.83 13.78 1.88
CA LEU A 163 -3.79 13.83 3.34
C LEU A 163 -3.70 15.27 3.87
N TRP A 164 -3.05 16.16 3.13
CA TRP A 164 -2.93 17.57 3.55
C TRP A 164 -4.21 18.37 3.36
N GLU A 165 -4.96 18.09 2.28
CA GLU A 165 -6.16 18.84 1.93
C GLU A 165 -7.21 18.82 3.06
N GLY A 166 -7.58 20.03 3.53
CA GLY A 166 -8.68 20.23 4.48
C GLY A 166 -8.40 19.80 5.92
N ARG A 167 -7.23 19.22 6.26
CA ARG A 167 -6.93 18.69 7.59
C ARG A 167 -6.18 19.65 8.52
N GLY A 168 -5.73 20.79 8.01
CA GLY A 168 -5.17 21.88 8.81
C GLY A 168 -3.74 21.67 9.30
N PHE A 169 -2.99 20.68 8.79
CA PHE A 169 -1.55 20.53 9.09
C PHE A 169 -0.74 21.66 8.47
N ALA A 170 0.36 22.05 9.12
CA ALA A 170 1.28 23.08 8.62
C ALA A 170 1.87 22.72 7.26
N GLY A 171 2.07 21.44 7.00
CA GLY A 171 2.52 20.89 5.74
C GLY A 171 2.57 19.37 5.79
N VAL A 172 2.59 18.73 4.63
CA VAL A 172 2.82 17.29 4.49
C VAL A 172 3.89 17.09 3.43
N GLU A 173 5.06 16.64 3.85
CA GLU A 173 6.19 16.32 2.99
C GLU A 173 6.28 14.81 2.77
N THR A 174 6.99 14.40 1.74
CA THR A 174 7.24 12.98 1.45
C THR A 174 8.71 12.64 1.55
N ALA A 175 8.99 11.42 2.04
CA ALA A 175 10.31 10.82 1.98
C ALA A 175 10.22 9.30 1.74
N PHE A 176 11.37 8.69 1.52
CA PHE A 176 11.45 7.26 1.22
C PHE A 176 12.52 6.59 2.08
N VAL A 177 12.21 5.40 2.59
CA VAL A 177 13.17 4.60 3.39
C VAL A 177 14.34 4.13 2.54
N SER A 178 14.11 3.89 1.23
CA SER A 178 15.12 3.39 0.29
C SER A 178 14.73 3.66 -1.16
N ARG A 179 15.67 3.47 -2.09
CA ARG A 179 15.48 3.43 -3.56
C ARG A 179 14.99 4.71 -4.22
N ALA A 180 14.58 5.73 -3.48
CA ALA A 180 14.11 7.00 -4.01
C ALA A 180 14.54 8.16 -3.12
N VAL A 181 14.47 9.36 -3.64
CA VAL A 181 14.75 10.61 -2.95
C VAL A 181 13.49 11.46 -2.85
N PRO A 182 13.37 12.30 -1.80
CA PRO A 182 14.31 12.47 -0.72
C PRO A 182 14.32 11.26 0.25
N ASP A 183 15.47 11.00 0.87
CA ASP A 183 15.55 10.06 1.98
C ASP A 183 14.93 10.68 3.26
N VAL A 184 14.80 9.87 4.32
CA VAL A 184 14.14 10.30 5.56
C VAL A 184 14.84 11.49 6.21
N PRO A 185 16.17 11.53 6.37
CA PRO A 185 16.86 12.70 6.90
C PRO A 185 16.61 13.99 6.10
N THR A 186 16.69 13.93 4.78
CA THR A 186 16.41 15.08 3.90
C THR A 186 14.94 15.52 4.01
N GLY A 187 13.99 14.57 4.12
CA GLY A 187 12.59 14.87 4.35
C GLY A 187 12.36 15.58 5.69
N LEU A 188 13.03 15.15 6.75
CA LEU A 188 12.98 15.80 8.06
C LEU A 188 13.57 17.22 8.03
N ASP A 189 14.64 17.46 7.27
CA ASP A 189 15.18 18.81 7.08
C ASP A 189 14.19 19.73 6.38
N ARG A 190 13.45 19.24 5.38
CA ARG A 190 12.38 19.99 4.71
C ARG A 190 11.24 20.31 5.68
N CYS A 191 10.78 19.33 6.46
CA CYS A 191 9.76 19.54 7.49
C CYS A 191 10.21 20.58 8.51
N ARG A 192 11.46 20.53 8.95
CA ARG A 192 12.04 21.52 9.87
C ARG A 192 12.05 22.93 9.28
N ALA A 193 12.41 23.06 8.01
CA ALA A 193 12.39 24.36 7.31
C ALA A 193 10.97 24.93 7.22
N LEU A 194 9.97 24.11 6.89
CA LEU A 194 8.56 24.50 6.87
C LEU A 194 8.06 24.91 8.28
N ALA A 195 8.39 24.14 9.30
CA ALA A 195 8.05 24.45 10.67
C ALA A 195 8.67 25.79 11.16
N ALA A 196 9.89 26.10 10.73
CA ALA A 196 10.55 27.36 11.04
C ALA A 196 9.95 28.57 10.31
N ALA A 197 9.39 28.36 9.11
CA ALA A 197 8.71 29.42 8.34
C ALA A 197 7.28 29.69 8.85
N SER A 198 6.71 28.78 9.64
CA SER A 198 5.41 28.97 10.24
C SER A 198 5.46 30.05 11.31
N SER A 199 4.55 31.04 11.26
CA SER A 199 4.42 32.13 12.21
C SER A 199 3.88 31.74 13.60
N ALA A 200 3.84 30.44 13.89
CA ALA A 200 3.30 29.93 15.15
C ALA A 200 4.14 30.40 16.36
N ARG A 201 3.47 30.85 17.41
CA ARG A 201 4.11 31.28 18.67
C ARG A 201 4.86 30.18 19.43
N ARG A 202 4.71 28.91 19.03
CA ARG A 202 5.38 27.75 19.63
C ARG A 202 6.20 27.05 18.58
N PRO A 203 7.30 26.38 18.93
CA PRO A 203 8.06 25.56 18.01
C PRO A 203 7.17 24.54 17.30
N GLY A 204 7.36 24.41 16.00
CA GLY A 204 6.70 23.37 15.23
C GLY A 204 7.23 21.99 15.63
N ARG A 205 6.41 20.96 15.43
CA ARG A 205 6.77 19.55 15.61
C ARG A 205 6.62 18.79 14.30
N ILE A 206 7.30 17.67 14.20
CA ILE A 206 7.26 16.79 13.03
C ILE A 206 6.68 15.46 13.46
N VAL A 207 5.66 14.98 12.74
CA VAL A 207 5.18 13.60 12.89
C VAL A 207 5.67 12.80 11.69
N VAL A 208 6.42 11.73 11.95
CA VAL A 208 6.86 10.76 10.96
C VAL A 208 5.78 9.70 10.82
N LEU A 209 5.11 9.67 9.67
CA LEU A 209 3.97 8.81 9.40
C LEU A 209 4.35 7.71 8.40
N PRO A 210 4.45 6.44 8.82
CA PRO A 210 4.74 5.33 7.92
C PRO A 210 3.58 5.08 6.96
N TYR A 211 3.86 5.06 5.65
CA TYR A 211 2.90 4.68 4.63
C TYR A 211 3.07 3.20 4.29
N PHE A 212 2.88 2.35 5.30
CA PHE A 212 3.01 0.89 5.26
C PHE A 212 1.80 0.23 5.90
N PHE A 213 1.32 -0.89 5.33
CA PHE A 213 0.24 -1.65 5.93
C PHE A 213 0.69 -2.46 7.15
N PHE A 214 1.94 -2.94 7.16
CA PHE A 214 2.42 -3.90 8.14
C PHE A 214 3.70 -3.43 8.82
N PRO A 215 3.92 -3.83 10.10
CA PRO A 215 5.24 -3.71 10.71
C PRO A 215 6.27 -4.60 10.00
N GLY A 216 7.54 -4.39 10.29
CA GLY A 216 8.65 -5.16 9.75
C GLY A 216 9.90 -4.32 9.51
N GLY A 217 10.90 -4.90 8.86
CA GLY A 217 12.23 -4.28 8.71
C GLY A 217 12.26 -2.90 8.04
N LEU A 218 11.25 -2.55 7.25
CA LEU A 218 11.13 -1.18 6.71
C LEU A 218 10.76 -0.18 7.81
N LEU A 219 9.85 -0.53 8.69
CA LEU A 219 9.47 0.30 9.84
C LEU A 219 10.65 0.50 10.79
N GLU A 220 11.37 -0.58 11.09
CA GLU A 220 12.57 -0.51 11.94
C GLU A 220 13.64 0.41 11.33
N ARG A 221 13.87 0.30 10.02
CA ARG A 221 14.80 1.18 9.32
C ARG A 221 14.35 2.64 9.34
N LEU A 222 13.06 2.89 9.17
CA LEU A 222 12.49 4.24 9.29
C LEU A 222 12.72 4.81 10.68
N ARG A 223 12.42 4.03 11.73
CA ARG A 223 12.61 4.44 13.13
C ARG A 223 14.07 4.81 13.39
N MET A 224 15.02 3.95 13.02
CA MET A 224 16.47 4.24 13.19
C MET A 224 16.90 5.52 12.48
N GLN A 225 16.40 5.78 11.25
CA GLN A 225 16.74 6.99 10.50
C GLN A 225 16.17 8.25 11.17
N ALA A 226 14.91 8.18 11.65
CA ALA A 226 14.25 9.30 12.31
C ALA A 226 14.87 9.59 13.69
N GLU A 227 15.16 8.57 14.49
CA GLU A 227 15.82 8.69 15.80
C GLU A 227 17.23 9.26 15.66
N GLY A 228 18.02 8.76 14.70
CA GLY A 228 19.36 9.29 14.43
C GLY A 228 19.35 10.77 14.05
N TRP A 229 18.38 11.18 13.22
CA TRP A 229 18.21 12.58 12.88
C TRP A 229 17.75 13.41 14.08
N ALA A 230 16.78 12.92 14.86
CA ALA A 230 16.26 13.61 16.05
C ALA A 230 17.35 13.83 17.11
N ALA A 231 18.24 12.85 17.32
CA ALA A 231 19.38 12.96 18.24
C ALA A 231 20.34 14.11 17.83
N ALA A 232 20.51 14.34 16.54
CA ALA A 232 21.32 15.46 16.01
C ALA A 232 20.57 16.83 16.07
N HIS A 233 19.25 16.81 16.28
CA HIS A 233 18.40 18.01 16.27
C HIS A 233 17.54 18.14 17.54
N PRO A 234 18.10 18.20 18.76
CA PRO A 234 17.38 18.09 20.03
C PRO A 234 16.36 19.21 20.31
N ARG A 235 16.39 20.28 19.52
CA ARG A 235 15.40 21.37 19.59
C ARG A 235 14.16 21.17 18.73
N THR A 236 14.13 20.09 17.94
CA THR A 236 13.00 19.76 17.07
C THR A 236 12.28 18.56 17.66
N GLU A 237 11.00 18.71 17.99
CA GLU A 237 10.15 17.62 18.45
C GLU A 237 9.82 16.70 17.26
N VAL A 238 10.22 15.43 17.34
CA VAL A 238 9.92 14.40 16.32
C VAL A 238 9.15 13.27 16.98
N ILE A 239 8.00 12.94 16.43
CA ILE A 239 7.10 11.92 16.94
C ILE A 239 6.90 10.86 15.85
N GLY A 240 7.05 9.59 16.19
CA GLY A 240 6.71 8.47 15.29
C GLY A 240 5.25 8.11 15.41
N ALA A 241 4.55 7.96 14.29
CA ALA A 241 3.22 7.36 14.23
C ALA A 241 3.32 5.85 13.92
N GLU A 242 2.25 5.12 14.21
CA GLU A 242 2.15 3.70 13.89
C GLU A 242 1.79 3.48 12.40
N VAL A 243 2.01 2.25 11.92
CA VAL A 243 1.62 1.82 10.57
C VAL A 243 0.10 1.82 10.38
N ILE A 244 -0.35 1.68 9.14
CA ILE A 244 -1.79 1.60 8.81
C ILE A 244 -2.46 0.48 9.61
N GLY A 245 -1.92 -0.74 9.55
CA GLY A 245 -2.43 -1.88 10.31
C GLY A 245 -3.71 -2.52 9.76
N PRO A 246 -4.20 -3.58 10.44
CA PRO A 246 -5.41 -4.31 10.04
C PRO A 246 -6.67 -3.63 10.60
N GLU A 247 -7.00 -2.46 10.09
CA GLU A 247 -8.14 -1.66 10.53
C GLU A 247 -9.43 -1.99 9.79
N ALA A 248 -10.57 -1.66 10.40
CA ALA A 248 -11.88 -1.88 9.81
C ALA A 248 -12.05 -1.20 8.47
N GLU A 249 -11.57 0.02 8.37
CA GLU A 249 -11.60 0.83 7.14
C GLU A 249 -10.73 0.22 6.04
N VAL A 250 -9.61 -0.44 6.40
CA VAL A 250 -8.80 -1.19 5.44
C VAL A 250 -9.57 -2.40 4.91
N ALA A 251 -10.25 -3.14 5.79
CA ALA A 251 -11.10 -4.26 5.39
C ALA A 251 -12.22 -3.81 4.45
N GLU A 252 -12.86 -2.68 4.74
CA GLU A 252 -13.88 -2.12 3.85
C GLU A 252 -13.31 -1.70 2.49
N ALA A 253 -12.14 -1.05 2.46
CA ALA A 253 -11.47 -0.67 1.22
C ALA A 253 -11.10 -1.91 0.37
N VAL A 254 -10.64 -2.99 1.01
CA VAL A 254 -10.39 -4.28 0.35
C VAL A 254 -11.66 -4.83 -0.26
N MET A 255 -12.79 -4.82 0.47
CA MET A 255 -14.08 -5.30 -0.04
C MET A 255 -14.64 -4.44 -1.17
N GLU A 256 -14.41 -3.13 -1.16
CA GLU A 256 -14.78 -2.27 -2.29
C GLU A 256 -13.98 -2.66 -3.55
N ARG A 257 -12.66 -2.87 -3.41
CA ARG A 257 -11.82 -3.36 -4.52
C ARG A 257 -12.24 -4.74 -5.01
N TYR A 258 -12.53 -5.66 -4.08
CA TYR A 258 -13.04 -6.98 -4.41
C TYR A 258 -14.33 -6.91 -5.26
N ARG A 259 -15.32 -6.14 -4.81
CA ARG A 259 -16.59 -5.99 -5.54
C ARG A 259 -16.39 -5.39 -6.93
N ALA A 260 -15.56 -4.37 -7.05
CA ALA A 260 -15.19 -3.77 -8.33
C ALA A 260 -14.53 -4.81 -9.25
N THR A 261 -13.54 -5.56 -8.75
CA THR A 261 -12.84 -6.60 -9.52
C THR A 261 -13.80 -7.68 -10.00
N VAL A 262 -14.73 -8.14 -9.15
CA VAL A 262 -15.72 -9.15 -9.52
C VAL A 262 -16.72 -8.63 -10.55
N ALA A 263 -17.11 -7.36 -10.47
CA ALA A 263 -18.05 -6.76 -11.42
C ALA A 263 -17.42 -6.51 -12.80
N ASP A 264 -16.15 -6.10 -12.82
CA ASP A 264 -15.46 -5.69 -14.05
C ASP A 264 -14.89 -6.86 -14.85
N ASP A 265 -14.68 -8.04 -14.24
CA ASP A 265 -14.07 -9.18 -14.89
C ASP A 265 -15.10 -10.27 -15.27
N PRO A 266 -15.24 -10.58 -16.57
CA PRO A 266 -16.17 -11.62 -17.04
C PRO A 266 -15.89 -13.01 -16.47
N LEU A 267 -14.64 -13.36 -16.16
CA LEU A 267 -14.26 -14.64 -15.54
C LEU A 267 -14.81 -14.76 -14.12
N LEU A 268 -14.89 -13.63 -13.41
CA LEU A 268 -15.37 -13.59 -12.04
C LEU A 268 -16.87 -13.34 -11.92
N SER A 269 -17.45 -12.53 -12.80
CA SER A 269 -18.88 -12.19 -12.78
C SER A 269 -19.81 -13.34 -13.20
N GLY A 270 -19.25 -14.43 -13.73
CA GLY A 270 -20.05 -15.58 -14.20
C GLY A 270 -20.71 -15.35 -15.56
N ALA A 271 -20.45 -14.24 -16.21
CA ALA A 271 -20.84 -14.02 -17.60
C ALA A 271 -19.98 -14.93 -18.48
N SER A 272 -20.60 -15.91 -19.12
CA SER A 272 -19.93 -16.82 -20.05
C SER A 272 -19.43 -16.05 -21.26
N CYS A 273 -18.16 -15.69 -21.26
CA CYS A 273 -17.47 -15.24 -22.45
C CYS A 273 -16.18 -16.06 -22.62
N GLY A 274 -16.19 -16.89 -23.65
CA GLY A 274 -15.03 -17.65 -24.05
C GLY A 274 -13.98 -16.73 -24.68
N CYS A 275 -13.08 -16.19 -23.88
CA CYS A 275 -11.85 -15.55 -24.35
C CYS A 275 -10.77 -15.66 -23.28
N ARG A 276 -9.87 -16.61 -23.49
CA ARG A 276 -8.51 -16.56 -22.97
C ARG A 276 -7.76 -15.49 -23.75
N ALA A 277 -7.77 -14.24 -23.33
CA ALA A 277 -6.95 -13.19 -23.96
C ALA A 277 -6.96 -11.85 -23.21
N ALA A 278 -6.90 -11.81 -21.89
CA ALA A 278 -6.78 -10.53 -21.17
C ALA A 278 -5.38 -10.27 -20.59
N ALA A 279 -4.48 -11.26 -20.60
CA ALA A 279 -3.08 -11.05 -20.20
C ALA A 279 -2.25 -10.36 -21.30
N ASP A 280 -2.59 -10.53 -22.57
CA ASP A 280 -1.82 -10.00 -23.71
C ASP A 280 -2.14 -8.54 -24.09
N ALA A 281 -3.32 -8.01 -23.73
CA ALA A 281 -3.73 -6.69 -24.18
C ALA A 281 -3.02 -5.53 -23.47
N ARG A 282 -2.48 -5.72 -22.29
CA ARG A 282 -1.72 -4.67 -21.56
C ARG A 282 -0.22 -4.68 -21.87
N ALA A 283 0.32 -5.80 -22.34
CA ALA A 283 1.72 -5.90 -22.78
C ALA A 283 1.97 -5.18 -24.12
N THR A 284 0.98 -5.12 -25.01
CA THR A 284 1.12 -4.53 -26.34
C THR A 284 1.02 -3.00 -26.34
N ASP A 285 0.31 -2.36 -25.41
CA ASP A 285 0.22 -0.90 -25.37
C ASP A 285 1.48 -0.24 -24.78
N GLY A 286 2.20 -0.93 -23.90
CA GLY A 286 3.51 -0.50 -23.36
C GLY A 286 4.65 -0.55 -24.39
N THR A 287 4.59 -1.46 -25.36
CA THR A 287 5.62 -1.64 -26.38
C THR A 287 5.44 -0.66 -27.53
N ALA A 288 4.20 -0.33 -27.90
CA ALA A 288 3.92 0.64 -28.96
C ALA A 288 4.35 2.07 -28.60
N ARG A 289 4.31 2.45 -27.34
CA ARG A 289 4.79 3.77 -26.87
C ARG A 289 6.31 3.87 -26.79
N ARG A 290 7.03 2.77 -26.61
CA ARG A 290 8.51 2.77 -26.60
C ARG A 290 9.12 2.84 -27.99
N THR A 291 8.48 2.29 -29.01
CA THR A 291 8.96 2.37 -30.41
C THR A 291 8.72 3.74 -31.03
N ALA A 292 7.66 4.45 -30.64
CA ALA A 292 7.41 5.81 -31.12
C ALA A 292 8.41 6.84 -30.54
N ALA A 293 8.87 6.66 -29.29
CA ALA A 293 9.85 7.57 -28.67
C ALA A 293 11.30 7.34 -29.18
N ALA A 294 11.61 6.17 -29.72
CA ALA A 294 12.92 5.87 -30.27
C ALA A 294 13.10 6.33 -31.72
N ALA A 295 12.01 6.52 -32.47
CA ALA A 295 12.05 6.99 -33.85
C ALA A 295 12.25 8.51 -33.98
N ASP A 296 11.88 9.29 -32.95
CA ASP A 296 11.99 10.76 -32.97
C ASP A 296 13.36 11.29 -32.48
N ALA A 297 14.23 10.41 -31.95
CA ALA A 297 15.57 10.77 -31.47
C ALA A 297 16.69 10.59 -32.52
N GLY A 298 16.36 10.11 -33.70
CA GLY A 298 17.31 9.79 -34.77
C GLY A 298 17.46 10.85 -35.89
N GLU A 299 16.69 11.94 -35.85
CA GLU A 299 16.68 12.97 -36.94
C GLU A 299 16.98 14.39 -36.48
N ARG A 300 17.89 14.58 -35.50
CA ARG A 300 18.52 15.91 -35.30
C ARG A 300 19.99 15.79 -34.99
#